data_ff728cc4f431c4dc3ba4f79dffcb5f5a
#
_entry.id   ff728cc4f431c4dc3ba4f79dffcb5f5a
#
_cell.length_a   1.000
_cell.length_b   1.000
_cell.length_c   1.000
_cell.angle_alpha   90.00
_cell.angle_beta   90.00
_cell.angle_gamma   90.00
#
_symmetry.space_group_name_H-M   'P 1'
#
loop_
_entity.id
_entity.type
_entity.pdbx_description
1 polymer ?
#
loop_
_entity_poly.entity_id
_entity_poly.type
_entity_poly.pdbx_seq_one_letter_code
_entity_poly.pdbx_strand_id
1 'polypeptide(L)'
;MRAKMKEGLQIIAFLGLASLAAALPLAQTASPDKPQDRKESRAEAGGRIYRTNCASCHGAAAEGNGPMAEVLNVKPADLTRIRERNGGAFPEGRIAAIIDGRLEIHGHGPGSMPVWGLTFRESGRDTDQETEVRERIKDLVAYLESIQR
;
A
#
# COMPACT_ATOMS: atom_id res chain seq x y z
N MET A 1 -84.36 13.44 40.05
CA MET A 1 -84.77 12.05 40.30
C MET A 1 -83.50 11.19 40.09
N ARG A 2 -82.84 10.76 41.18
CA ARG A 2 -82.81 9.39 41.72
C ARG A 2 -82.55 8.37 40.61
N ALA A 3 -81.56 7.49 40.65
CA ALA A 3 -81.02 6.65 41.74
C ALA A 3 -79.60 6.13 41.23
N LYS A 4 -78.60 6.08 42.03
CA LYS A 4 -78.12 5.02 42.94
C LYS A 4 -78.02 3.61 42.29
N MET A 5 -76.82 3.07 42.26
CA MET A 5 -76.38 1.77 42.93
C MET A 5 -75.19 1.21 42.19
N LYS A 6 -74.15 1.02 42.77
CA LYS A 6 -73.52 0.05 43.71
C LYS A 6 -72.57 -0.94 42.96
N GLU A 7 -71.36 -0.83 43.31
CA GLU A 7 -70.51 -1.88 43.90
C GLU A 7 -70.23 -3.16 43.06
N GLY A 8 -68.99 -3.40 42.82
CA GLY A 8 -68.48 -4.67 42.35
C GLY A 8 -66.97 -4.67 42.36
N LEU A 9 -66.41 -4.66 43.58
CA LEU A 9 -64.96 -4.89 43.79
C LEU A 9 -64.63 -6.35 43.47
N GLN A 10 -63.98 -6.63 42.41
CA GLN A 10 -63.33 -7.92 42.21
C GLN A 10 -61.82 -7.71 42.04
N ILE A 11 -61.12 -8.03 43.08
CA ILE A 11 -59.64 -8.16 43.15
C ILE A 11 -59.30 -9.50 42.47
N ILE A 12 -58.80 -9.45 41.26
CA ILE A 12 -58.16 -10.59 40.63
C ILE A 12 -56.65 -10.39 40.75
N ALA A 13 -56.07 -11.06 41.70
CA ALA A 13 -54.62 -11.17 41.83
C ALA A 13 -54.06 -12.00 40.69
N PHE A 14 -53.47 -11.34 39.69
CA PHE A 14 -52.64 -12.04 38.70
C PHE A 14 -51.22 -12.14 39.24
N LEU A 15 -50.87 -13.33 39.66
CA LEU A 15 -49.47 -13.73 39.87
C LEU A 15 -48.74 -13.67 38.50
N GLY A 16 -48.04 -12.56 38.26
CA GLY A 16 -47.17 -12.38 37.12
C GLY A 16 -45.90 -13.22 37.31
N LEU A 17 -45.83 -14.31 36.55
CA LEU A 17 -44.58 -15.11 36.40
C LEU A 17 -43.56 -14.23 35.64
N ALA A 18 -42.59 -13.71 36.37
CA ALA A 18 -41.49 -12.98 35.78
C ALA A 18 -40.57 -13.95 35.03
N SER A 19 -40.76 -14.06 33.74
CA SER A 19 -39.82 -14.76 32.83
C SER A 19 -38.57 -13.91 32.68
N LEU A 20 -37.50 -14.32 33.36
CA LEU A 20 -36.17 -13.77 33.21
C LEU A 20 -35.62 -14.24 31.87
N ALA A 21 -35.87 -13.48 30.80
CA ALA A 21 -35.24 -13.71 29.51
C ALA A 21 -33.76 -13.31 29.59
N ALA A 22 -32.89 -14.29 29.76
CA ALA A 22 -31.45 -14.10 29.63
C ALA A 22 -31.14 -13.70 28.18
N ALA A 23 -30.91 -12.41 27.95
CA ALA A 23 -30.38 -11.91 26.67
C ALA A 23 -28.94 -12.38 26.53
N LEU A 24 -28.71 -13.43 25.73
CA LEU A 24 -27.38 -13.80 25.27
C LEU A 24 -26.87 -12.66 24.39
N PRO A 25 -25.64 -12.12 24.63
CA PRO A 25 -25.04 -11.18 23.72
C PRO A 25 -24.82 -11.91 22.38
N LEU A 26 -25.48 -11.48 21.33
CA LEU A 26 -25.11 -11.83 19.98
C LEU A 26 -23.67 -11.35 19.76
N ALA A 27 -22.73 -12.28 19.74
CA ALA A 27 -21.39 -12.01 19.26
C ALA A 27 -21.54 -11.49 17.82
N GLN A 28 -21.35 -10.19 17.65
CA GLN A 28 -21.21 -9.60 16.33
C GLN A 28 -19.96 -10.19 15.74
N THR A 29 -20.11 -11.19 14.86
CA THR A 29 -19.05 -11.64 14.00
C THR A 29 -18.65 -10.44 13.16
N ALA A 30 -17.44 -9.91 13.43
CA ALA A 30 -16.84 -8.89 12.61
C ALA A 30 -16.85 -9.43 11.17
N SER A 31 -17.62 -8.79 10.30
CA SER A 31 -17.58 -9.07 8.88
C SER A 31 -16.14 -8.96 8.42
N PRO A 32 -15.61 -9.92 7.60
CA PRO A 32 -14.30 -9.76 7.00
C PRO A 32 -14.31 -8.43 6.26
N ASP A 33 -13.38 -7.55 6.67
CA ASP A 33 -13.21 -6.21 6.14
C ASP A 33 -13.15 -6.31 4.61
N LYS A 34 -14.20 -5.85 3.97
CA LYS A 34 -14.31 -5.81 2.53
C LYS A 34 -13.17 -4.91 2.06
N PRO A 35 -12.34 -5.29 1.05
CA PRO A 35 -11.27 -4.45 0.55
C PRO A 35 -11.90 -3.21 -0.10
N GLN A 36 -12.24 -2.22 0.67
CA GLN A 36 -12.98 -1.04 0.24
C GLN A 36 -12.17 0.21 0.51
N ASP A 37 -11.86 0.89 -0.57
CA ASP A 37 -11.47 2.31 -0.61
C ASP A 37 -10.26 2.76 0.23
N ARG A 38 -9.34 1.85 0.58
CA ARG A 38 -8.02 2.34 0.98
C ARG A 38 -7.36 2.88 -0.29
N LYS A 39 -7.36 4.21 -0.42
CA LYS A 39 -6.54 4.87 -1.43
C LYS A 39 -5.11 4.33 -1.29
N GLU A 40 -4.64 3.63 -2.31
CA GLU A 40 -3.32 3.03 -2.31
C GLU A 40 -2.24 4.08 -2.03
N SER A 41 -1.31 3.75 -1.14
CA SER A 41 -0.18 4.63 -0.87
C SER A 41 0.81 4.63 -2.03
N ARG A 42 1.59 5.73 -2.18
CA ARG A 42 2.66 5.79 -3.19
C ARG A 42 3.65 4.63 -3.06
N ALA A 43 4.00 4.26 -1.84
CA ALA A 43 4.92 3.15 -1.60
C ALA A 43 4.35 1.80 -2.05
N GLU A 44 3.07 1.55 -1.87
CA GLU A 44 2.41 0.33 -2.37
C GLU A 44 2.39 0.30 -3.91
N ALA A 45 2.02 1.41 -4.55
CA ALA A 45 2.07 1.58 -6.01
C ALA A 45 3.50 1.37 -6.54
N GLY A 46 4.49 2.02 -5.92
CA GLY A 46 5.90 1.89 -6.24
C GLY A 46 6.41 0.46 -6.07
N GLY A 47 5.96 -0.25 -5.04
CA GLY A 47 6.29 -1.65 -4.82
C GLY A 47 5.81 -2.57 -5.94
N ARG A 48 4.65 -2.30 -6.56
CA ARG A 48 4.20 -3.04 -7.74
C ARG A 48 5.09 -2.75 -8.94
N ILE A 49 5.38 -1.48 -9.19
CA ILE A 49 6.27 -1.07 -10.29
C ILE A 49 7.65 -1.71 -10.11
N TYR A 50 8.17 -1.71 -8.88
CA TYR A 50 9.45 -2.33 -8.53
C TYR A 50 9.49 -3.82 -8.86
N ARG A 51 8.49 -4.58 -8.42
CA ARG A 51 8.42 -6.02 -8.67
C ARG A 51 8.41 -6.35 -10.16
N THR A 52 7.74 -5.55 -10.97
CA THR A 52 7.61 -5.78 -12.41
C THR A 52 8.87 -5.41 -13.18
N ASN A 53 9.56 -4.32 -12.79
CA ASN A 53 10.59 -3.72 -13.62
C ASN A 53 12.00 -3.81 -13.04
N CYS A 54 12.15 -3.95 -11.73
CA CYS A 54 13.43 -3.81 -11.05
C CYS A 54 13.91 -5.10 -10.38
N ALA A 55 12.98 -5.93 -9.87
CA ALA A 55 13.30 -7.08 -9.05
C ALA A 55 14.10 -8.16 -9.78
N SER A 56 14.00 -8.27 -11.10
CA SER A 56 14.80 -9.21 -11.89
C SER A 56 16.31 -9.00 -11.73
N CYS A 57 16.75 -7.76 -11.58
CA CYS A 57 18.15 -7.41 -11.35
C CYS A 57 18.43 -7.13 -9.87
N HIS A 58 17.61 -6.30 -9.22
CA HIS A 58 17.85 -5.86 -7.84
C HIS A 58 17.37 -6.83 -6.76
N GLY A 59 16.65 -7.91 -7.12
CA GLY A 59 16.12 -8.90 -6.18
C GLY A 59 14.77 -8.49 -5.60
N ALA A 60 14.00 -9.48 -5.12
CA ALA A 60 12.69 -9.24 -4.51
C ALA A 60 12.78 -8.41 -3.22
N ALA A 61 13.88 -8.57 -2.47
CA ALA A 61 14.20 -7.79 -1.26
C ALA A 61 15.03 -6.54 -1.55
N ALA A 62 15.29 -6.21 -2.82
CA ALA A 62 16.07 -5.06 -3.26
C ALA A 62 17.56 -5.06 -2.81
N GLU A 63 18.12 -6.23 -2.54
CA GLU A 63 19.50 -6.43 -2.04
C GLU A 63 20.55 -6.59 -3.15
N GLY A 64 20.18 -6.40 -4.42
CA GLY A 64 21.09 -6.55 -5.56
C GLY A 64 21.36 -8.00 -5.95
N ASN A 65 20.51 -8.93 -5.54
CA ASN A 65 20.63 -10.37 -5.71
C ASN A 65 19.53 -10.98 -6.59
N GLY A 66 19.04 -10.22 -7.55
CA GLY A 66 18.01 -10.72 -8.48
C GLY A 66 18.57 -11.81 -9.41
N PRO A 67 17.70 -12.62 -10.04
CA PRO A 67 18.13 -13.73 -10.90
C PRO A 67 19.00 -13.29 -12.08
N MET A 68 18.89 -12.04 -12.51
CA MET A 68 19.76 -11.50 -13.57
C MET A 68 21.12 -11.01 -13.06
N ALA A 69 21.31 -10.87 -11.74
CA ALA A 69 22.52 -10.28 -11.16
C ALA A 69 23.80 -11.07 -11.51
N GLU A 70 23.69 -12.40 -11.69
CA GLU A 70 24.83 -13.27 -12.00
C GLU A 70 25.35 -13.13 -13.44
N VAL A 71 24.47 -12.68 -14.36
CA VAL A 71 24.83 -12.54 -15.78
C VAL A 71 25.17 -11.10 -16.16
N LEU A 72 25.06 -10.17 -15.22
CA LEU A 72 25.41 -8.77 -15.45
C LEU A 72 26.90 -8.54 -15.17
N ASN A 73 27.55 -7.77 -16.05
CA ASN A 73 28.98 -7.39 -15.89
C ASN A 73 29.21 -6.54 -14.60
N VAL A 74 28.19 -5.87 -14.13
CA VAL A 74 28.23 -5.06 -12.91
C VAL A 74 27.11 -5.50 -12.00
N LYS A 75 27.45 -5.85 -10.77
CA LYS A 75 26.48 -6.29 -9.77
C LYS A 75 25.48 -5.16 -9.46
N PRO A 76 24.17 -5.43 -9.51
CA PRO A 76 23.17 -4.47 -9.12
C PRO A 76 23.37 -4.01 -7.67
N ALA A 77 23.13 -2.71 -7.42
CA ALA A 77 23.27 -2.16 -6.09
C ALA A 77 22.20 -2.71 -5.12
N ASP A 78 22.58 -2.89 -3.85
CA ASP A 78 21.66 -3.06 -2.75
C ASP A 78 20.91 -1.73 -2.52
N LEU A 79 19.62 -1.71 -2.89
CA LEU A 79 18.78 -0.50 -2.80
C LEU A 79 18.25 -0.25 -1.39
N THR A 80 18.37 -1.19 -0.47
CA THR A 80 17.96 -1.02 0.93
C THR A 80 18.93 -0.15 1.74
N ARG A 81 20.12 0.11 1.20
CA ARG A 81 21.22 0.84 1.86
C ARG A 81 21.56 2.16 1.19
N ILE A 82 20.62 2.75 0.44
CA ILE A 82 20.84 4.05 -0.21
C ILE A 82 21.09 5.14 0.84
N ARG A 83 20.26 5.18 1.87
CA ARG A 83 20.37 6.15 2.96
C ARG A 83 21.73 6.06 3.67
N GLU A 84 22.17 4.85 4.01
CA GLU A 84 23.47 4.60 4.61
C GLU A 84 24.62 5.14 3.75
N ARG A 85 24.62 4.82 2.43
CA ARG A 85 25.63 5.30 1.50
C ARG A 85 25.63 6.81 1.25
N ASN A 86 24.58 7.50 1.68
CA ASN A 86 24.42 8.94 1.55
C ASN A 86 24.43 9.67 2.91
N GLY A 87 25.17 9.15 3.89
CA GLY A 87 25.36 9.84 5.17
C GLY A 87 24.08 9.94 6.02
N GLY A 88 23.15 9.00 5.87
CA GLY A 88 21.90 8.95 6.62
C GLY A 88 20.71 9.65 5.93
N ALA A 89 20.95 10.36 4.83
CA ALA A 89 19.89 11.01 4.06
C ALA A 89 19.46 10.16 2.85
N PHE A 90 18.18 10.14 2.54
CA PHE A 90 17.68 9.52 1.30
C PHE A 90 17.58 10.59 0.21
N PRO A 91 18.38 10.49 -0.87
CA PRO A 91 18.47 11.57 -1.87
C PRO A 91 17.41 11.39 -2.97
N GLU A 92 16.14 11.63 -2.65
CA GLU A 92 14.98 11.40 -3.54
C GLU A 92 15.17 11.92 -4.96
N GLY A 93 15.56 13.21 -5.10
CA GLY A 93 15.73 13.85 -6.41
C GLY A 93 16.84 13.20 -7.25
N ARG A 94 17.91 12.73 -6.60
CA ARG A 94 19.00 12.01 -7.27
C ARG A 94 18.52 10.63 -7.73
N ILE A 95 17.80 9.90 -6.88
CA ILE A 95 17.27 8.58 -7.23
C ILE A 95 16.26 8.71 -8.37
N ALA A 96 15.36 9.69 -8.32
CA ALA A 96 14.44 9.97 -9.41
C ALA A 96 15.17 10.26 -10.73
N ALA A 97 16.23 11.06 -10.72
CA ALA A 97 17.01 11.40 -11.91
C ALA A 97 17.75 10.18 -12.49
N ILE A 98 18.22 9.25 -11.64
CA ILE A 98 18.84 7.99 -12.06
C ILE A 98 17.80 7.09 -12.74
N ILE A 99 16.63 6.91 -12.15
CA ILE A 99 15.54 6.08 -12.70
C ILE A 99 15.07 6.65 -14.04
N ASP A 100 14.94 7.95 -14.14
CA ASP A 100 14.53 8.65 -15.37
C ASP A 100 15.62 8.68 -16.47
N GLY A 101 16.85 8.32 -16.11
CA GLY A 101 18.00 8.34 -17.03
C GLY A 101 18.59 9.71 -17.27
N ARG A 102 18.18 10.74 -16.51
CA ARG A 102 18.77 12.09 -16.57
C ARG A 102 20.12 12.20 -15.85
N LEU A 103 20.43 11.24 -15.00
CA LEU A 103 21.69 11.16 -14.29
C LEU A 103 22.32 9.79 -14.54
N GLU A 104 23.46 9.76 -15.24
CA GLU A 104 24.25 8.55 -15.41
C GLU A 104 24.94 8.15 -14.10
N ILE A 105 24.91 6.86 -13.79
CA ILE A 105 25.66 6.33 -12.64
C ILE A 105 27.03 5.88 -13.16
N HIS A 106 28.05 6.67 -12.85
CA HIS A 106 29.44 6.26 -13.11
C HIS A 106 29.76 5.04 -12.24
N GLY A 107 30.03 3.92 -12.85
CA GLY A 107 30.30 2.63 -12.17
C GLY A 107 29.40 1.49 -12.61
N HIS A 108 28.31 1.78 -13.27
CA HIS A 108 27.42 0.76 -13.85
C HIS A 108 27.64 0.55 -15.36
N GLY A 109 28.60 1.26 -15.97
CA GLY A 109 28.82 1.24 -17.42
C GLY A 109 27.65 1.84 -18.21
N PRO A 110 27.88 2.36 -19.42
CA PRO A 110 26.80 2.83 -20.26
C PRO A 110 25.87 1.65 -20.61
N GLY A 111 24.62 1.72 -20.17
CA GLY A 111 23.56 0.80 -20.58
C GLY A 111 23.33 -0.43 -19.68
N SER A 112 23.94 -0.53 -18.49
CA SER A 112 23.68 -1.68 -17.61
C SER A 112 22.35 -1.62 -16.87
N MET A 113 21.76 -0.44 -16.68
CA MET A 113 20.40 -0.25 -16.15
C MET A 113 19.53 0.42 -17.22
N PRO A 114 18.33 -0.09 -17.53
CA PRO A 114 17.42 0.56 -18.46
C PRO A 114 17.08 1.98 -18.04
N VAL A 115 16.88 2.86 -19.03
CA VAL A 115 16.33 4.22 -18.79
C VAL A 115 14.84 4.09 -18.63
N TRP A 116 14.39 3.92 -17.40
CA TRP A 116 12.98 3.63 -17.09
C TRP A 116 12.03 4.75 -17.48
N GLY A 117 12.50 6.01 -17.49
CA GLY A 117 11.72 7.12 -18.02
C GLY A 117 11.31 6.93 -19.48
N LEU A 118 12.18 6.40 -20.34
CA LEU A 118 11.82 6.06 -21.72
C LEU A 118 10.84 4.90 -21.79
N THR A 119 11.12 3.80 -21.07
CA THR A 119 10.25 2.62 -21.03
C THR A 119 8.85 2.97 -20.54
N PHE A 120 8.73 3.84 -19.56
CA PHE A 120 7.42 4.28 -19.05
C PHE A 120 6.68 5.18 -20.05
N ARG A 121 7.37 6.00 -20.83
CA ARG A 121 6.77 6.78 -21.92
C ARG A 121 6.20 5.88 -23.00
N GLU A 122 6.95 4.86 -23.43
CA GLU A 122 6.52 3.92 -24.47
C GLU A 122 5.32 3.07 -24.06
N SER A 123 5.14 2.82 -22.76
CA SER A 123 4.02 2.04 -22.21
C SER A 123 2.80 2.90 -21.83
N GLY A 124 2.89 4.22 -21.90
CA GLY A 124 1.82 5.17 -21.56
C GLY A 124 0.76 5.29 -22.66
N ARG A 125 -0.47 5.57 -22.27
CA ARG A 125 -1.58 5.88 -23.17
C ARG A 125 -1.77 7.39 -23.27
N ASP A 126 -1.73 7.87 -24.49
CA ASP A 126 -1.99 9.24 -24.99
C ASP A 126 -2.54 10.27 -24.00
N THR A 127 -1.91 11.41 -23.97
CA THR A 127 -2.26 12.80 -23.66
C THR A 127 -1.53 13.45 -22.49
N ASP A 128 -1.01 12.71 -21.49
CA ASP A 128 -0.15 13.32 -20.45
C ASP A 128 0.97 12.36 -19.99
N GLN A 129 1.66 11.77 -20.97
CA GLN A 129 2.72 10.76 -20.74
C GLN A 129 3.79 11.26 -19.76
N GLU A 130 4.18 12.53 -19.85
CA GLU A 130 5.24 13.07 -19.00
C GLU A 130 4.80 13.17 -17.52
N THR A 131 3.55 13.51 -17.28
CA THR A 131 2.99 13.52 -15.93
C THR A 131 2.86 12.10 -15.37
N GLU A 132 2.38 11.15 -16.18
CA GLU A 132 2.28 9.74 -15.77
C GLU A 132 3.65 9.16 -15.43
N VAL A 133 4.67 9.37 -16.28
CA VAL A 133 6.06 8.93 -16.03
C VAL A 133 6.57 9.50 -14.71
N ARG A 134 6.36 10.79 -14.48
CA ARG A 134 6.79 11.46 -13.25
C ARG A 134 6.13 10.90 -12.01
N GLU A 135 4.83 10.62 -12.05
CA GLU A 135 4.12 10.01 -10.93
C GLU A 135 4.59 8.57 -10.66
N ARG A 136 4.79 7.77 -11.69
CA ARG A 136 5.36 6.41 -11.57
C ARG A 136 6.75 6.42 -10.93
N ILE A 137 7.60 7.37 -11.29
CA ILE A 137 8.94 7.53 -10.70
C ILE A 137 8.83 7.96 -9.23
N LYS A 138 7.92 8.89 -8.90
CA LYS A 138 7.67 9.29 -7.51
C LYS A 138 7.19 8.13 -6.65
N ASP A 139 6.33 7.28 -7.19
CA ASP A 139 5.85 6.08 -6.47
C ASP A 139 6.99 5.09 -6.22
N LEU A 140 7.85 4.85 -7.22
CA LEU A 140 9.07 4.05 -7.06
C LEU A 140 10.01 4.63 -6.00
N VAL A 141 10.26 5.93 -6.01
CA VAL A 141 11.11 6.62 -5.03
C VAL A 141 10.54 6.45 -3.62
N ALA A 142 9.23 6.64 -3.45
CA ALA A 142 8.56 6.44 -2.16
C ALA A 142 8.68 4.99 -1.66
N TYR A 143 8.57 4.00 -2.55
CA TYR A 143 8.81 2.61 -2.19
C TYR A 143 10.25 2.38 -1.76
N LEU A 144 11.23 2.85 -2.54
CA LEU A 144 12.65 2.69 -2.22
C LEU A 144 13.01 3.37 -0.90
N GLU A 145 12.41 4.51 -0.58
CA GLU A 145 12.59 5.15 0.71
C GLU A 145 12.00 4.32 1.86
N SER A 146 10.84 3.71 1.65
CA SER A 146 10.15 2.91 2.67
C SER A 146 10.89 1.64 3.07
N ILE A 147 11.78 1.12 2.23
CA ILE A 147 12.56 -0.11 2.47
C ILE A 147 13.99 0.15 2.97
N GLN A 148 14.34 1.39 3.28
CA GLN A 148 15.68 1.71 3.81
C GLN A 148 15.94 1.10 5.18
N ARG A 149 17.14 0.59 5.40
CA ARG A 149 17.65 0.03 6.66
C ARG A 149 18.56 1.03 7.36
#